data_fb17d5632f7d908f9f1e03affb441dc6
#
_entry.id   fb17d5632f7d908f9f1e03affb441dc6
#
_cell.length_a   1.000
_cell.length_b   1.000
_cell.length_c   1.000
_cell.angle_alpha   90.00
_cell.angle_beta   90.00
_cell.angle_gamma   90.00
#
_symmetry.space_group_name_H-M   'P 1'
#
loop_
_entity.id
_entity.type
_entity.pdbx_description
1 polymer ?
#
loop_
_entity_poly.entity_id
_entity_poly.type
_entity_poly.pdbx_seq_one_letter_code
_entity_poly.pdbx_strand_id
1 'polypeptide(L)'
;VKSLSWECEVHIKKESSNKGMVHQIKNGLDYVFSKHEGVLFMQDDQLLSPSSYNFVTELITKYKDDERIGHINLSNFNPSFTKGYSSSYFFSSHIKVWGFATWRRMWHSYNIEMPEWSQIDQNGLLRKFCSRRNERIGIKKMFDLHCNNNDPWTWDYQWVFNCWYRNTLAITPTRNLCID
;
A
#
# COMPACT_ATOMS: atom_id res chain seq x y z
N VAL A 1 24.45 -0.98 5.03
CA VAL A 1 24.55 -1.22 3.57
C VAL A 1 25.96 -1.70 3.21
N LYS A 2 26.55 -2.64 3.96
CA LYS A 2 27.98 -2.97 3.74
C LYS A 2 28.26 -4.05 2.69
N SER A 3 27.27 -4.76 2.16
CA SER A 3 27.50 -5.70 1.05
C SER A 3 26.18 -6.11 0.41
N LEU A 4 25.72 -5.35 -0.57
CA LEU A 4 24.77 -5.90 -1.52
C LEU A 4 25.54 -6.83 -2.47
N SER A 5 25.07 -8.06 -2.63
CA SER A 5 25.71 -9.08 -3.45
C SER A 5 25.31 -9.02 -4.93
N TRP A 6 24.46 -8.06 -5.30
CA TRP A 6 24.03 -7.82 -6.68
C TRP A 6 24.34 -6.39 -7.11
N GLU A 7 24.54 -6.21 -8.40
CA GLU A 7 24.75 -4.89 -9.00
C GLU A 7 23.46 -4.07 -8.93
N CYS A 8 23.48 -2.94 -8.21
CA CYS A 8 22.37 -2.01 -8.09
C CYS A 8 22.86 -0.61 -7.70
N GLU A 9 22.10 0.40 -8.06
CA GLU A 9 22.33 1.76 -7.60
C GLU A 9 21.67 1.94 -6.21
N VAL A 10 22.45 2.43 -5.24
CA VAL A 10 21.98 2.62 -3.86
C VAL A 10 21.92 4.10 -3.52
N HIS A 11 20.74 4.60 -3.24
CA HIS A 11 20.52 5.96 -2.75
C HIS A 11 20.21 5.94 -1.25
N ILE A 12 21.01 6.64 -0.45
CA ILE A 12 20.80 6.76 0.99
C ILE A 12 20.34 8.19 1.30
N LYS A 13 19.11 8.32 1.78
CA LYS A 13 18.56 9.59 2.27
C LYS A 13 18.49 9.54 3.79
N LYS A 14 19.19 10.47 4.45
CA LYS A 14 19.18 10.64 5.91
C LYS A 14 18.62 12.00 6.26
N GLU A 15 17.71 12.02 7.21
CA GLU A 15 17.21 13.27 7.78
C GLU A 15 18.13 13.74 8.92
N SER A 16 18.24 15.06 9.10
CA SER A 16 19.05 15.67 10.16
C SER A 16 18.40 15.56 11.55
N SER A 17 17.09 15.30 11.59
CA SER A 17 16.31 15.14 12.83
C SER A 17 15.18 14.13 12.59
N ASN A 18 14.64 13.57 13.66
CA ASN A 18 13.46 12.70 13.58
C ASN A 18 12.24 13.51 13.08
N LYS A 19 11.70 13.12 11.95
CA LYS A 19 10.50 13.73 11.33
C LYS A 19 9.21 12.96 11.61
N GLY A 20 9.31 11.86 12.37
CA GLY A 20 8.22 10.91 12.52
C GLY A 20 8.05 10.00 11.30
N MET A 21 7.45 8.85 11.54
CA MET A 21 7.29 7.78 10.54
C MET A 21 6.50 8.26 9.30
N VAL A 22 5.40 8.95 9.51
CA VAL A 22 4.49 9.38 8.43
C VAL A 22 5.20 10.28 7.42
N HIS A 23 5.85 11.32 7.92
CA HIS A 23 6.56 12.28 7.07
C HIS A 23 7.80 11.64 6.42
N GLN A 24 8.48 10.74 7.13
CA GLN A 24 9.64 10.04 6.57
C GLN A 24 9.24 9.13 5.40
N ILE A 25 8.16 8.37 5.54
CA ILE A 25 7.65 7.50 4.47
C ILE A 25 7.16 8.36 3.30
N LYS A 26 6.38 9.42 3.58
CA LYS A 26 5.90 10.31 2.52
C LYS A 26 7.06 10.92 1.74
N ASN A 27 8.04 11.51 2.41
CA ASN A 27 9.20 12.13 1.76
C ASN A 27 10.02 11.11 0.96
N GLY A 28 10.14 9.88 1.47
CA GLY A 28 10.84 8.80 0.78
C GLY A 28 10.13 8.40 -0.51
N LEU A 29 8.83 8.18 -0.45
CA LEU A 29 8.02 7.80 -1.62
C LEU A 29 7.87 8.96 -2.62
N ASP A 30 7.73 10.21 -2.17
CA ASP A 30 7.75 11.39 -3.05
C ASP A 30 9.06 11.47 -3.84
N TYR A 31 10.20 11.21 -3.16
CA TYR A 31 11.50 11.19 -3.83
C TYR A 31 11.59 10.06 -4.86
N VAL A 32 11.17 8.85 -4.52
CA VAL A 32 11.20 7.72 -5.46
C VAL A 32 10.29 7.98 -6.65
N PHE A 33 9.06 8.44 -6.43
CA PHE A 33 8.10 8.72 -7.49
C PHE A 33 8.42 9.97 -8.32
N SER A 34 9.32 10.84 -7.87
CA SER A 34 9.86 11.90 -8.75
C SER A 34 10.71 11.34 -9.90
N LYS A 35 11.22 10.10 -9.77
CA LYS A 35 12.14 9.46 -10.72
C LYS A 35 11.56 8.20 -11.38
N HIS A 36 10.69 7.46 -10.70
CA HIS A 36 10.22 6.14 -11.10
C HIS A 36 8.69 6.07 -11.19
N GLU A 37 8.17 5.24 -12.08
CA GLU A 37 6.73 5.03 -12.27
C GLU A 37 6.14 3.99 -11.31
N GLY A 38 6.95 3.09 -10.79
CA GLY A 38 6.55 2.03 -9.88
C GLY A 38 7.54 1.85 -8.74
N VAL A 39 7.08 1.36 -7.61
CA VAL A 39 7.89 1.08 -6.41
C VAL A 39 7.49 -0.24 -5.79
N LEU A 40 8.47 -0.96 -5.27
CA LEU A 40 8.29 -1.99 -4.25
C LEU A 40 8.71 -1.37 -2.91
N PHE A 41 7.76 -1.21 -2.00
CA PHE A 41 7.96 -0.65 -0.67
C PHE A 41 8.07 -1.76 0.38
N MET A 42 9.05 -1.59 1.27
CA MET A 42 9.28 -2.45 2.43
C MET A 42 9.65 -1.61 3.64
N GLN A 43 9.33 -2.11 4.83
CA GLN A 43 9.85 -1.63 6.11
C GLN A 43 11.03 -2.51 6.54
N ASP A 44 11.77 -2.06 7.54
CA ASP A 44 13.02 -2.69 8.00
C ASP A 44 12.81 -4.01 8.78
N ASP A 45 11.58 -4.28 9.21
CA ASP A 45 11.12 -5.49 9.90
C ASP A 45 10.52 -6.56 8.96
N GLN A 46 10.58 -6.36 7.65
CA GLN A 46 9.93 -7.23 6.66
C GLN A 46 10.94 -8.06 5.87
N LEU A 47 10.62 -9.34 5.69
CA LEU A 47 11.37 -10.26 4.85
C LEU A 47 10.56 -10.67 3.63
N LEU A 48 11.15 -10.48 2.46
CA LEU A 48 10.54 -10.91 1.20
C LEU A 48 10.95 -12.33 0.82
N SER A 49 10.01 -13.08 0.28
CA SER A 49 10.35 -14.34 -0.39
C SER A 49 11.17 -14.06 -1.66
N PRO A 50 12.03 -14.99 -2.09
CA PRO A 50 12.81 -14.81 -3.34
C PRO A 50 11.94 -14.57 -4.59
N SER A 51 10.70 -15.05 -4.60
CA SER A 51 9.76 -14.87 -5.71
C SER A 51 9.07 -13.51 -5.75
N SER A 52 9.15 -12.73 -4.68
CA SER A 52 8.46 -11.44 -4.56
C SER A 52 8.90 -10.43 -5.62
N TYR A 53 10.19 -10.38 -5.91
CA TYR A 53 10.73 -9.46 -6.92
C TYR A 53 10.13 -9.74 -8.31
N ASN A 54 10.18 -10.98 -8.77
CA ASN A 54 9.62 -11.35 -10.07
C ASN A 54 8.12 -11.12 -10.12
N PHE A 55 7.39 -11.47 -9.04
CA PHE A 55 5.96 -11.23 -8.93
C PHE A 55 5.62 -9.74 -9.08
N VAL A 56 6.34 -8.86 -8.38
CA VAL A 56 6.12 -7.41 -8.47
C VAL A 56 6.49 -6.87 -9.83
N THR A 57 7.65 -7.22 -10.37
CA THR A 57 8.14 -6.71 -11.66
C THR A 57 7.20 -7.05 -12.82
N GLU A 58 6.68 -8.28 -12.83
CA GLU A 58 5.68 -8.72 -13.82
C GLU A 58 4.39 -7.91 -13.70
N LEU A 59 3.84 -7.80 -12.48
CA LEU A 59 2.53 -7.19 -12.27
C LEU A 59 2.56 -5.65 -12.37
N ILE A 60 3.62 -5.01 -11.94
CA ILE A 60 3.79 -3.55 -12.12
C ILE A 60 3.80 -3.20 -13.61
N THR A 61 4.47 -4.01 -14.43
CA THR A 61 4.50 -3.81 -15.88
C THR A 61 3.14 -4.12 -16.51
N LYS A 62 2.53 -5.25 -16.16
CA LYS A 62 1.27 -5.72 -16.71
C LYS A 62 0.10 -4.77 -16.48
N TYR A 63 0.02 -4.18 -15.29
CA TYR A 63 -1.11 -3.34 -14.87
C TYR A 63 -0.80 -1.84 -14.79
N LYS A 64 0.29 -1.40 -15.42
CA LYS A 64 0.72 0.01 -15.38
C LYS A 64 -0.36 0.99 -15.84
N ASP A 65 -1.13 0.62 -16.86
CA ASP A 65 -2.15 1.44 -17.50
C ASP A 65 -3.59 1.07 -17.07
N ASP A 66 -3.77 0.08 -16.19
CA ASP A 66 -5.08 -0.33 -15.69
C ASP A 66 -5.46 0.48 -14.44
N GLU A 67 -6.26 1.52 -14.63
CA GLU A 67 -6.68 2.42 -13.55
C GLU A 67 -7.54 1.74 -12.47
N ARG A 68 -8.10 0.56 -12.75
CA ARG A 68 -8.87 -0.21 -11.76
C ARG A 68 -7.97 -0.84 -10.68
N ILE A 69 -6.67 -0.96 -10.95
CA ILE A 69 -5.70 -1.59 -10.06
C ILE A 69 -4.78 -0.51 -9.47
N GLY A 70 -4.82 -0.35 -8.17
CA GLY A 70 -4.04 0.68 -7.47
C GLY A 70 -2.92 0.16 -6.59
N HIS A 71 -2.91 -1.15 -6.30
CA HIS A 71 -2.05 -1.70 -5.27
C HIS A 71 -1.70 -3.17 -5.55
N ILE A 72 -0.52 -3.59 -5.14
CA ILE A 72 -0.08 -4.99 -5.17
C ILE A 72 0.34 -5.36 -3.75
N ASN A 73 -0.47 -6.19 -3.07
CA ASN A 73 -0.11 -6.77 -1.79
C ASN A 73 1.00 -7.82 -1.97
N LEU A 74 1.93 -7.91 -1.01
CA LEU A 74 2.84 -9.05 -0.91
C LEU A 74 2.43 -10.01 0.21
N SER A 75 1.65 -9.56 1.17
CA SER A 75 1.14 -10.40 2.25
C SER A 75 -0.22 -11.00 1.92
N ASN A 76 -0.38 -12.30 2.23
CA ASN A 76 -1.65 -12.99 2.26
C ASN A 76 -1.84 -13.64 3.64
N PHE A 77 -2.64 -12.99 4.50
CA PHE A 77 -2.88 -13.47 5.88
C PHE A 77 -3.86 -14.65 5.97
N ASN A 78 -4.48 -15.03 4.87
CA ASN A 78 -5.37 -16.18 4.84
C ASN A 78 -5.06 -17.11 3.64
N PRO A 79 -3.89 -17.76 3.63
CA PRO A 79 -3.49 -18.64 2.52
C PRO A 79 -4.39 -19.88 2.39
N SER A 80 -5.11 -20.26 3.44
CA SER A 80 -6.07 -21.36 3.36
C SER A 80 -7.28 -21.05 2.48
N PHE A 81 -7.69 -19.78 2.39
CA PHE A 81 -8.76 -19.34 1.47
C PHE A 81 -8.40 -19.56 0.00
N THR A 82 -7.12 -19.51 -0.34
CA THR A 82 -6.62 -19.64 -1.72
C THR A 82 -6.10 -21.03 -2.04
N LYS A 83 -6.28 -21.98 -1.13
CA LYS A 83 -5.88 -23.38 -1.36
C LYS A 83 -6.67 -23.97 -2.54
N GLY A 84 -5.95 -24.42 -3.56
CA GLY A 84 -6.54 -24.95 -4.78
C GLY A 84 -6.77 -23.93 -5.91
N TYR A 85 -6.44 -22.66 -5.71
CA TYR A 85 -6.42 -21.70 -6.81
C TYR A 85 -5.34 -22.07 -7.82
N SER A 86 -5.70 -22.07 -9.10
CA SER A 86 -4.75 -22.29 -10.21
C SER A 86 -3.95 -21.02 -10.54
N SER A 87 -4.46 -19.85 -10.17
CA SER A 87 -3.81 -18.55 -10.39
C SER A 87 -2.81 -18.23 -9.29
N SER A 88 -1.76 -17.50 -9.62
CA SER A 88 -0.77 -17.01 -8.64
C SER A 88 -1.26 -15.83 -7.80
N TYR A 89 -2.32 -15.16 -8.21
CA TYR A 89 -2.94 -14.01 -7.53
C TYR A 89 -4.44 -13.90 -7.79
N PHE A 90 -5.10 -13.03 -7.05
CA PHE A 90 -6.51 -12.63 -7.21
C PHE A 90 -6.68 -11.14 -6.91
N PHE A 91 -7.81 -10.57 -7.32
CA PHE A 91 -8.15 -9.17 -7.02
C PHE A 91 -8.94 -9.08 -5.73
N SER A 92 -8.63 -8.05 -4.93
CA SER A 92 -9.23 -7.85 -3.62
C SER A 92 -9.41 -6.35 -3.35
N SER A 93 -10.42 -6.00 -2.57
CA SER A 93 -10.57 -4.66 -2.00
C SER A 93 -9.70 -4.42 -0.75
N HIS A 94 -9.05 -5.45 -0.23
CA HIS A 94 -8.24 -5.37 0.98
C HIS A 94 -6.84 -4.88 0.63
N ILE A 95 -6.54 -3.67 1.05
CA ILE A 95 -5.22 -3.03 0.92
C ILE A 95 -4.38 -3.41 2.14
N LYS A 96 -3.21 -3.97 1.92
CA LYS A 96 -2.27 -4.38 2.96
C LYS A 96 -0.94 -3.67 2.74
N VAL A 97 -0.40 -3.08 3.79
CA VAL A 97 0.80 -2.25 3.70
C VAL A 97 2.10 -2.97 4.12
N TRP A 98 2.00 -4.25 4.46
CA TRP A 98 3.13 -5.09 4.82
C TRP A 98 3.78 -5.69 3.57
N GLY A 99 4.78 -4.99 3.05
CA GLY A 99 5.35 -5.25 1.75
C GLY A 99 4.31 -5.06 0.63
N PHE A 100 4.47 -4.04 -0.15
CA PHE A 100 3.54 -3.76 -1.24
C PHE A 100 4.23 -3.07 -2.42
N ALA A 101 3.57 -3.11 -3.56
CA ALA A 101 3.99 -2.30 -4.70
C ALA A 101 2.83 -1.45 -5.21
N THR A 102 3.18 -0.31 -5.80
CA THR A 102 2.21 0.63 -6.38
C THR A 102 2.87 1.51 -7.43
N TRP A 103 2.08 2.39 -8.04
CA TRP A 103 2.46 3.26 -9.14
C TRP A 103 2.42 4.74 -8.74
N ARG A 104 3.23 5.56 -9.42
CA ARG A 104 3.23 7.04 -9.29
C ARG A 104 1.82 7.62 -9.39
N ARG A 105 1.00 7.15 -10.36
CA ARG A 105 -0.38 7.61 -10.57
C ARG A 105 -1.27 7.47 -9.34
N MET A 106 -1.01 6.48 -8.49
CA MET A 106 -1.74 6.28 -7.23
C MET A 106 -1.17 7.12 -6.10
N TRP A 107 0.17 7.28 -6.07
CA TRP A 107 0.82 8.05 -5.01
C TRP A 107 0.55 9.55 -5.14
N HIS A 108 0.44 10.09 -6.35
CA HIS A 108 0.13 11.52 -6.57
C HIS A 108 -1.18 11.98 -5.92
N SER A 109 -2.13 11.09 -5.68
CA SER A 109 -3.38 11.41 -4.99
C SER A 109 -3.33 11.16 -3.48
N TYR A 110 -2.22 10.64 -2.95
CA TYR A 110 -2.08 10.40 -1.52
C TYR A 110 -1.98 11.71 -0.75
N ASN A 111 -2.87 11.89 0.22
CA ASN A 111 -2.87 13.03 1.12
C ASN A 111 -2.94 12.56 2.58
N ILE A 112 -2.00 13.03 3.39
CA ILE A 112 -1.92 12.69 4.82
C ILE A 112 -3.19 13.13 5.56
N GLU A 113 -3.77 14.27 5.20
CA GLU A 113 -4.91 14.89 5.88
C GLU A 113 -6.26 14.32 5.47
N MET A 114 -6.35 13.59 4.36
CA MET A 114 -7.58 12.99 3.83
C MET A 114 -8.79 13.95 3.79
N PRO A 115 -8.67 15.19 3.26
CA PRO A 115 -9.73 16.19 3.35
C PRO A 115 -11.05 15.75 2.69
N GLU A 116 -10.98 14.88 1.68
CA GLU A 116 -12.15 14.34 0.99
C GLU A 116 -13.02 13.47 1.88
N TRP A 117 -12.47 12.86 2.94
CA TRP A 117 -13.22 11.99 3.84
C TRP A 117 -14.40 12.69 4.49
N SER A 118 -14.29 13.96 4.85
CA SER A 118 -15.37 14.76 5.43
C SER A 118 -16.44 15.20 4.42
N GLN A 119 -16.16 15.08 3.12
CA GLN A 119 -17.00 15.62 2.04
C GLN A 119 -17.80 14.55 1.28
N ILE A 120 -17.47 13.26 1.47
CA ILE A 120 -18.10 12.16 0.75
C ILE A 120 -19.19 11.46 1.58
N ASP A 121 -19.99 10.60 0.93
CA ASP A 121 -20.81 9.61 1.63
C ASP A 121 -19.93 8.52 2.26
N GLN A 122 -19.49 8.77 3.49
CA GLN A 122 -18.64 7.87 4.26
C GLN A 122 -19.25 6.46 4.39
N ASN A 123 -20.56 6.38 4.64
CA ASN A 123 -21.26 5.11 4.81
C ASN A 123 -21.36 4.34 3.49
N GLY A 124 -21.57 5.02 2.37
CA GLY A 124 -21.57 4.42 1.04
C GLY A 124 -20.23 3.83 0.69
N LEU A 125 -19.14 4.61 0.88
CA LEU A 125 -17.77 4.12 0.67
C LEU A 125 -17.48 2.88 1.52
N LEU A 126 -17.75 2.95 2.82
CA LEU A 126 -17.47 1.83 3.73
C LEU A 126 -18.29 0.57 3.41
N ARG A 127 -19.56 0.69 3.02
CA ARG A 127 -20.37 -0.47 2.61
C ARG A 127 -19.82 -1.14 1.35
N LYS A 128 -19.23 -0.36 0.45
CA LYS A 128 -18.65 -0.87 -0.77
C LYS A 128 -17.44 -1.78 -0.52
N PHE A 129 -16.60 -1.42 0.45
CA PHE A 129 -15.32 -2.08 0.69
C PHE A 129 -15.29 -3.00 1.92
N CYS A 130 -16.20 -2.80 2.88
CA CYS A 130 -16.28 -3.57 4.12
C CYS A 130 -17.63 -4.25 4.25
N SER A 131 -17.67 -5.57 4.16
CA SER A 131 -18.90 -6.36 4.28
C SER A 131 -19.43 -6.39 5.71
N ARG A 132 -18.54 -6.49 6.72
CA ARG A 132 -18.90 -6.66 8.12
C ARG A 132 -19.13 -5.31 8.81
N ARG A 133 -20.19 -5.23 9.64
CA ARG A 133 -20.55 -4.01 10.38
C ARG A 133 -19.42 -3.55 11.32
N ASN A 134 -18.84 -4.48 12.07
CA ASN A 134 -17.78 -4.16 13.04
C ASN A 134 -16.52 -3.62 12.36
N GLU A 135 -16.19 -4.16 11.20
CA GLU A 135 -15.09 -3.67 10.37
C GLU A 135 -15.36 -2.21 9.93
N ARG A 136 -16.57 -1.92 9.43
CA ARG A 136 -16.94 -0.55 9.04
C ARG A 136 -16.83 0.45 10.20
N ILE A 137 -17.27 0.05 11.42
CA ILE A 137 -17.17 0.89 12.61
C ILE A 137 -15.70 1.17 12.95
N GLY A 138 -14.86 0.12 12.93
CA GLY A 138 -13.42 0.25 13.21
C GLY A 138 -12.72 1.15 12.21
N ILE A 139 -12.90 0.90 10.92
CA ILE A 139 -12.27 1.70 9.84
C ILE A 139 -12.78 3.15 9.87
N LYS A 140 -14.09 3.35 10.07
CA LYS A 140 -14.64 4.71 10.19
C LYS A 140 -13.96 5.49 11.32
N LYS A 141 -13.83 4.86 12.50
CA LYS A 141 -13.16 5.49 13.65
C LYS A 141 -11.73 5.90 13.32
N MET A 142 -11.00 5.05 12.59
CA MET A 142 -9.62 5.35 12.19
C MET A 142 -9.56 6.47 11.15
N PHE A 143 -10.44 6.47 10.16
CA PHE A 143 -10.50 7.55 9.18
C PHE A 143 -10.91 8.88 9.81
N ASP A 144 -11.92 8.88 10.72
CA ASP A 144 -12.30 10.09 11.47
C ASP A 144 -11.15 10.63 12.33
N LEU A 145 -10.33 9.75 12.93
CA LEU A 145 -9.19 10.13 13.76
C LEU A 145 -8.06 10.78 12.95
N HIS A 146 -7.87 10.35 11.71
CA HIS A 146 -6.78 10.83 10.85
C HIS A 146 -7.20 11.95 9.89
N CYS A 147 -8.50 12.14 9.66
CA CYS A 147 -9.00 13.21 8.81
C CYS A 147 -8.71 14.58 9.44
N ASN A 148 -8.09 15.47 8.65
CA ASN A 148 -7.66 16.81 9.07
C ASN A 148 -6.74 16.80 10.31
N ASN A 149 -6.01 15.72 10.54
CA ASN A 149 -5.01 15.62 11.58
C ASN A 149 -3.63 15.99 11.01
N ASN A 150 -3.07 17.09 11.49
CA ASN A 150 -1.77 17.60 11.03
C ASN A 150 -0.58 16.77 11.54
N ASP A 151 -0.79 15.92 12.55
CA ASP A 151 0.25 15.05 13.13
C ASP A 151 -0.29 13.63 13.31
N PRO A 152 -0.59 12.91 12.22
CA PRO A 152 -1.06 11.53 12.29
C PRO A 152 0.08 10.61 12.73
N TRP A 153 -0.22 9.66 13.61
CA TRP A 153 0.77 8.68 14.09
C TRP A 153 1.01 7.51 13.13
N THR A 154 0.17 7.35 12.09
CA THR A 154 0.31 6.32 11.04
C THR A 154 -0.02 6.88 9.67
N TRP A 155 0.47 6.24 8.61
CA TRP A 155 0.31 6.62 7.21
C TRP A 155 -0.61 5.66 6.42
N ASP A 156 -0.85 4.47 6.94
CA ASP A 156 -1.46 3.35 6.25
C ASP A 156 -2.97 3.50 6.07
N TYR A 157 -3.69 4.03 7.07
CA TYR A 157 -5.12 4.31 6.94
C TYR A 157 -5.41 5.35 5.85
N GLN A 158 -4.58 6.36 5.72
CA GLN A 158 -4.67 7.35 4.66
C GLN A 158 -4.41 6.71 3.28
N TRP A 159 -3.50 5.75 3.21
CA TRP A 159 -3.26 4.99 1.98
C TRP A 159 -4.43 4.07 1.62
N VAL A 160 -5.00 3.36 2.59
CA VAL A 160 -6.21 2.56 2.39
C VAL A 160 -7.35 3.44 1.90
N PHE A 161 -7.59 4.59 2.55
CA PHE A 161 -8.58 5.55 2.12
C PHE A 161 -8.35 6.02 0.67
N ASN A 162 -7.13 6.40 0.33
CA ASN A 162 -6.78 6.82 -1.03
C ASN A 162 -7.14 5.75 -2.08
N CYS A 163 -6.79 4.50 -1.84
CA CYS A 163 -7.12 3.38 -2.74
C CYS A 163 -8.65 3.21 -2.89
N TRP A 164 -9.40 3.26 -1.79
CA TRP A 164 -10.86 3.11 -1.82
C TRP A 164 -11.57 4.32 -2.43
N TYR A 165 -11.13 5.52 -2.12
CA TYR A 165 -11.66 6.75 -2.68
C TYR A 165 -11.50 6.78 -4.21
N ARG A 166 -10.36 6.33 -4.71
CA ARG A 166 -10.11 6.16 -6.14
C ARG A 166 -10.77 4.92 -6.74
N ASN A 167 -11.51 4.14 -5.94
CA ASN A 167 -12.22 2.95 -6.37
C ASN A 167 -11.31 1.88 -7.02
N THR A 168 -10.10 1.68 -6.48
CA THR A 168 -9.16 0.72 -7.01
C THR A 168 -9.16 -0.60 -6.22
N LEU A 169 -8.74 -1.66 -6.88
CA LEU A 169 -8.51 -2.97 -6.30
C LEU A 169 -7.00 -3.19 -6.05
N ALA A 170 -6.72 -4.10 -5.13
CA ALA A 170 -5.41 -4.67 -4.93
C ALA A 170 -5.28 -6.03 -5.64
N ILE A 171 -4.10 -6.31 -6.14
CA ILE A 171 -3.66 -7.66 -6.47
C ILE A 171 -3.15 -8.31 -5.19
N THR A 172 -3.63 -9.50 -4.84
CA THR A 172 -3.20 -10.25 -3.65
C THR A 172 -2.64 -11.60 -4.09
N PRO A 173 -1.42 -11.97 -3.71
CA PRO A 173 -0.85 -13.25 -4.05
C PRO A 173 -1.60 -14.38 -3.36
N THR A 174 -1.69 -15.56 -4.01
CA THR A 174 -2.30 -16.75 -3.41
C THR A 174 -1.43 -17.39 -2.32
N ARG A 175 -0.15 -17.06 -2.29
CA ARG A 175 0.82 -17.44 -1.26
C ARG A 175 1.37 -16.20 -0.58
N ASN A 176 1.71 -16.30 0.69
CA ASN A 176 2.36 -15.18 1.39
C ASN A 176 3.77 -14.97 0.82
N LEU A 177 4.07 -13.76 0.38
CA LEU A 177 5.35 -13.36 -0.20
C LEU A 177 6.15 -12.41 0.70
N CYS A 178 5.56 -11.95 1.81
CA CYS A 178 6.19 -11.09 2.79
C CYS A 178 5.81 -11.54 4.20
N ILE A 179 6.80 -11.66 5.08
CA ILE A 179 6.64 -11.99 6.51
C ILE A 179 7.37 -10.93 7.35
N ASP A 180 6.97 -10.83 8.61
CA ASP A 180 7.67 -10.06 9.66
C ASP A 180 8.79 -10.91 10.24
#